data_22a05b2d4900e8a6ac0336b4a2e0bfaf
#
_entry.id   22a05b2d4900e8a6ac0336b4a2e0bfaf
#
_cell.length_a   1.000
_cell.length_b   1.000
_cell.length_c   1.000
_cell.angle_alpha   90.00
_cell.angle_beta   90.00
_cell.angle_gamma   90.00
#
_symmetry.space_group_name_H-M   'P 1'
#
loop_
_entity.id
_entity.type
_entity.pdbx_description
1 polymer ?
#
loop_
_entity_poly.entity_id
_entity_poly.type
_entity_poly.pdbx_seq_one_letter_code
_entity_poly.pdbx_strand_id
1 'polypeptide(L)'
;MTEFMRPTVTTEEVNDTVARFIVEPLERGYGYTLGNCMRRVLLSSLDGAKATAIQIEGVQHEFTTAEGVIEDITDIVLNVKGLVFSALNDDIEEATAHVSAEGPCTVTGADLDIPTEFTLVNPEHVIATVADGGQLDM
;
A
#
# COMPACT_ATOMS: atom_id res chain seq x y z
N MET A 1 3.81 45.06 -21.26
CA MET A 1 3.00 44.34 -20.27
C MET A 1 2.97 42.91 -20.70
N THR A 2 3.66 42.05 -19.98
CA THR A 2 3.63 40.59 -20.24
C THR A 2 2.30 40.07 -19.69
N GLU A 3 1.42 39.69 -20.59
CA GLU A 3 0.14 39.09 -20.22
C GLU A 3 0.43 37.75 -19.55
N PHE A 4 0.14 37.64 -18.27
CA PHE A 4 0.29 36.38 -17.54
C PHE A 4 -0.70 35.34 -18.11
N MET A 5 -0.20 34.37 -18.82
CA MET A 5 -1.00 33.23 -19.26
C MET A 5 -1.40 32.40 -18.02
N ARG A 6 -2.72 32.26 -17.83
CA ARG A 6 -3.24 31.39 -16.76
C ARG A 6 -3.31 29.95 -17.28
N PRO A 7 -2.58 29.02 -16.68
CA PRO A 7 -2.67 27.63 -17.08
C PRO A 7 -4.03 27.03 -16.73
N THR A 8 -4.50 26.14 -17.57
CA THR A 8 -5.69 25.32 -17.35
C THR A 8 -5.23 23.90 -17.02
N VAL A 9 -5.90 23.24 -16.08
CA VAL A 9 -5.64 21.84 -15.72
C VAL A 9 -6.76 20.99 -16.30
N THR A 10 -6.41 20.03 -17.13
CA THR A 10 -7.33 18.99 -17.61
C THR A 10 -6.94 17.67 -16.99
N THR A 11 -7.92 16.95 -16.47
CA THR A 11 -7.72 15.64 -15.86
C THR A 11 -8.32 14.55 -16.75
N GLU A 12 -7.53 13.53 -17.04
CA GLU A 12 -7.95 12.30 -17.72
C GLU A 12 -7.78 11.15 -16.74
N GLU A 13 -8.88 10.57 -16.27
CA GLU A 13 -8.85 9.34 -15.48
C GLU A 13 -8.62 8.16 -16.43
N VAL A 14 -7.51 7.45 -16.24
CA VAL A 14 -7.14 6.28 -17.06
C VAL A 14 -7.73 5.01 -16.44
N ASN A 15 -7.64 4.88 -15.12
CA ASN A 15 -8.26 3.82 -14.30
C ASN A 15 -8.31 4.27 -12.84
N ASP A 16 -8.82 3.41 -11.95
CA ASP A 16 -9.01 3.72 -10.52
C ASP A 16 -7.72 4.12 -9.78
N THR A 17 -6.56 3.77 -10.32
CA THR A 17 -5.25 4.03 -9.70
C THR A 17 -4.35 4.96 -10.51
N VAL A 18 -4.76 5.36 -11.72
CA VAL A 18 -3.95 6.16 -12.64
C VAL A 18 -4.78 7.29 -13.22
N ALA A 19 -4.32 8.52 -13.03
CA ALA A 19 -4.83 9.71 -13.67
C ALA A 19 -3.72 10.48 -14.38
N ARG A 20 -4.06 11.13 -15.49
CA ARG A 20 -3.18 12.03 -16.23
C ARG A 20 -3.66 13.46 -16.05
N PHE A 21 -2.76 14.33 -15.64
CA PHE A 21 -3.01 15.77 -15.52
C PHE A 21 -2.25 16.51 -16.61
N ILE A 22 -2.97 17.30 -17.40
CA ILE A 22 -2.41 18.13 -18.47
C ILE A 22 -2.54 19.57 -18.02
N VAL A 23 -1.43 20.27 -17.92
CA VAL A 23 -1.37 21.68 -17.46
C VAL A 23 -0.79 22.52 -18.58
N GLU A 24 -1.64 23.34 -19.19
CA GLU A 24 -1.25 24.19 -20.32
C GLU A 24 -2.12 25.47 -20.41
N PRO A 25 -1.58 26.58 -21.00
CA PRO A 25 -0.20 26.75 -21.44
C PRO A 25 0.74 27.03 -20.25
N LEU A 26 2.00 26.59 -20.37
CA LEU A 26 3.05 26.91 -19.41
C LEU A 26 4.21 27.65 -20.10
N GLU A 27 4.82 28.58 -19.40
CA GLU A 27 6.04 29.22 -19.86
C GLU A 27 7.19 28.23 -19.93
N ARG A 28 8.17 28.50 -20.78
CA ARG A 28 9.33 27.62 -21.00
C ARG A 28 10.10 27.41 -19.70
N GLY A 29 10.27 26.14 -19.34
CA GLY A 29 10.96 25.71 -18.11
C GLY A 29 10.06 25.47 -16.90
N TYR A 30 8.85 26.05 -16.85
CA TYR A 30 7.94 25.88 -15.72
C TYR A 30 7.43 24.44 -15.55
N GLY A 31 7.36 23.67 -16.62
CA GLY A 31 6.97 22.26 -16.54
C GLY A 31 7.88 21.43 -15.63
N TYR A 32 9.19 21.67 -15.68
CA TYR A 32 10.15 21.02 -14.78
C TYR A 32 9.95 21.41 -13.32
N THR A 33 9.75 22.68 -13.06
CA THR A 33 9.54 23.21 -11.71
C THR A 33 8.25 22.65 -11.13
N LEU A 34 7.15 22.73 -11.88
CA LEU A 34 5.85 22.23 -11.45
C LEU A 34 5.88 20.72 -11.22
N GLY A 35 6.45 19.95 -12.16
CA GLY A 35 6.56 18.50 -12.05
C GLY A 35 7.38 18.07 -10.83
N ASN A 36 8.51 18.72 -10.56
CA ASN A 36 9.31 18.41 -9.37
C ASN A 36 8.60 18.79 -8.06
N CYS A 37 7.90 19.93 -8.03
CA CYS A 37 7.13 20.33 -6.87
C CYS A 37 6.01 19.33 -6.58
N MET A 38 5.24 18.97 -7.59
CA MET A 38 4.16 17.97 -7.46
C MET A 38 4.69 16.61 -7.00
N ARG A 39 5.78 16.14 -7.63
CA ARG A 39 6.42 14.89 -7.21
C ARG A 39 6.81 14.91 -5.73
N ARG A 40 7.44 15.96 -5.26
CA ARG A 40 7.88 16.09 -3.86
C ARG A 40 6.71 16.08 -2.89
N VAL A 41 5.65 16.85 -3.21
CA VAL A 41 4.44 16.91 -2.37
C VAL A 41 3.75 15.55 -2.31
N LEU A 42 3.57 14.89 -3.46
CA LEU A 42 2.91 13.58 -3.54
C LEU A 42 3.69 12.48 -2.78
N LEU A 43 5.02 12.57 -2.73
CA LEU A 43 5.85 11.58 -2.05
C LEU A 43 6.05 11.84 -0.55
N SER A 44 5.86 13.07 -0.08
CA SER A 44 6.23 13.47 1.28
C SER A 44 5.09 14.01 2.13
N SER A 45 3.96 14.36 1.53
CA SER A 45 2.93 15.16 2.22
C SER A 45 1.52 14.60 2.06
N LEU A 46 1.36 13.42 1.45
CA LEU A 46 0.09 12.71 1.47
C LEU A 46 0.11 11.74 2.65
N ASP A 47 -0.90 11.87 3.50
CA ASP A 47 -1.12 10.96 4.60
C ASP A 47 -1.63 9.62 4.08
N GLY A 48 -1.30 8.54 4.79
CA GLY A 48 -1.70 7.20 4.43
C GLY A 48 -1.26 6.18 5.47
N ALA A 49 -1.91 5.02 5.48
CA ALA A 49 -1.57 3.93 6.37
C ALA A 49 -0.87 2.81 5.62
N LYS A 50 0.17 2.26 6.23
CA LYS A 50 0.98 1.15 5.69
C LYS A 50 1.44 0.23 6.81
N ALA A 51 1.60 -1.06 6.50
CA ALA A 51 2.29 -1.98 7.39
C ALA A 51 3.76 -1.55 7.53
N THR A 52 4.21 -1.35 8.77
CA THR A 52 5.57 -0.93 9.13
C THR A 52 6.40 -2.08 9.68
N ALA A 53 5.75 -3.06 10.30
CA ALA A 53 6.37 -4.23 10.88
C ALA A 53 5.47 -5.46 10.67
N ILE A 54 6.08 -6.64 10.68
CA ILE A 54 5.41 -7.93 10.62
C ILE A 54 6.07 -8.85 11.64
N GLN A 55 5.27 -9.64 12.32
CA GLN A 55 5.73 -10.69 13.20
C GLN A 55 4.99 -11.99 12.84
N ILE A 56 5.74 -13.06 12.61
CA ILE A 56 5.20 -14.39 12.29
C ILE A 56 5.66 -15.35 13.38
N GLU A 57 4.74 -16.14 13.93
CA GLU A 57 5.07 -17.09 14.97
C GLU A 57 6.09 -18.13 14.47
N GLY A 58 7.11 -18.41 15.30
CA GLY A 58 8.19 -19.34 14.96
C GLY A 58 9.27 -18.79 14.03
N VAL A 59 9.13 -17.57 13.52
CA VAL A 59 10.07 -16.92 12.60
C VAL A 59 10.94 -15.91 13.34
N GLN A 60 12.26 -16.01 13.22
CA GLN A 60 13.21 -15.12 13.88
C GLN A 60 13.79 -14.04 12.97
N HIS A 61 13.80 -14.26 11.65
CA HIS A 61 14.34 -13.32 10.67
C HIS A 61 13.77 -13.58 9.27
N GLU A 62 13.84 -12.58 8.41
CA GLU A 62 13.25 -12.57 7.07
C GLU A 62 13.86 -13.55 6.04
N PHE A 63 15.03 -14.09 6.32
CA PHE A 63 15.74 -15.02 5.42
C PHE A 63 15.48 -16.50 5.75
N THR A 64 14.31 -16.81 6.27
CA THR A 64 13.89 -18.19 6.59
C THR A 64 12.56 -18.50 5.91
N THR A 65 12.11 -19.72 6.06
CA THR A 65 10.80 -20.19 5.62
C THR A 65 9.94 -20.50 6.84
N ALA A 66 8.62 -20.29 6.73
CA ALA A 66 7.67 -20.76 7.71
C ALA A 66 7.26 -22.21 7.37
N GLU A 67 7.23 -23.08 8.37
CA GLU A 67 6.83 -24.48 8.17
C GLU A 67 5.37 -24.57 7.72
N GLY A 68 5.11 -25.26 6.62
CA GLY A 68 3.77 -25.40 6.08
C GLY A 68 3.24 -24.19 5.30
N VAL A 69 4.07 -23.20 5.00
CA VAL A 69 3.75 -22.08 4.11
C VAL A 69 4.58 -22.21 2.84
N ILE A 70 3.96 -21.93 1.68
CA ILE A 70 4.60 -22.12 0.37
C ILE A 70 5.59 -21.01 0.08
N GLU A 71 5.22 -19.76 0.36
CA GLU A 71 6.05 -18.57 0.18
C GLU A 71 7.13 -18.50 1.26
N ASP A 72 8.29 -17.96 0.92
CA ASP A 72 9.28 -17.62 1.92
C ASP A 72 8.90 -16.32 2.66
N ILE A 73 9.56 -16.05 3.78
CA ILE A 73 9.24 -14.86 4.61
C ILE A 73 9.47 -13.57 3.85
N THR A 74 10.45 -13.52 2.95
CA THR A 74 10.73 -12.34 2.12
C THR A 74 9.56 -12.05 1.18
N ASP A 75 8.99 -13.09 0.57
CA ASP A 75 7.82 -12.95 -0.30
C ASP A 75 6.59 -12.52 0.50
N ILE A 76 6.36 -13.09 1.69
CA ILE A 76 5.28 -12.66 2.59
C ILE A 76 5.42 -11.18 2.95
N VAL A 77 6.62 -10.73 3.32
CA VAL A 77 6.90 -9.31 3.60
C VAL A 77 6.58 -8.43 2.40
N LEU A 78 6.95 -8.84 1.19
CA LEU A 78 6.64 -8.10 -0.05
C LEU A 78 5.14 -8.07 -0.32
N ASN A 79 4.43 -9.17 -0.09
CA ASN A 79 2.98 -9.24 -0.23
C ASN A 79 2.28 -8.32 0.78
N VAL A 80 2.68 -8.35 2.05
CA VAL A 80 2.15 -7.43 3.08
C VAL A 80 2.41 -5.96 2.73
N LYS A 81 3.57 -5.63 2.16
CA LYS A 81 3.84 -4.27 1.63
C LYS A 81 2.92 -3.88 0.48
N GLY A 82 2.33 -4.84 -0.23
CA GLY A 82 1.33 -4.62 -1.27
C GLY A 82 -0.05 -4.25 -0.73
N LEU A 83 -0.34 -4.50 0.54
CA LEU A 83 -1.60 -4.10 1.18
C LEU A 83 -1.73 -2.57 1.25
N VAL A 84 -2.93 -2.07 0.97
CA VAL A 84 -3.24 -0.65 0.98
C VAL A 84 -4.32 -0.39 2.02
N PHE A 85 -3.97 0.35 3.07
CA PHE A 85 -4.88 0.72 4.14
C PHE A 85 -5.30 2.18 4.01
N SER A 86 -6.52 2.47 4.45
CA SER A 86 -7.03 3.83 4.63
C SER A 86 -7.38 4.01 6.10
N ALA A 87 -6.83 5.04 6.74
CA ALA A 87 -7.21 5.42 8.09
C ALA A 87 -8.50 6.26 8.04
N LEU A 88 -9.42 6.01 8.96
CA LEU A 88 -10.67 6.76 9.10
C LEU A 88 -10.48 8.05 9.93
N ASN A 89 -9.44 8.09 10.76
CA ASN A 89 -9.11 9.25 11.60
C ASN A 89 -7.61 9.52 11.52
N ASP A 90 -7.25 10.80 11.48
CA ASP A 90 -5.84 11.25 11.40
C ASP A 90 -5.11 11.18 12.77
N ASP A 91 -5.83 10.92 13.87
CA ASP A 91 -5.29 10.92 15.23
C ASP A 91 -4.66 9.56 15.63
N ILE A 92 -4.70 8.54 14.77
CA ILE A 92 -4.24 7.19 15.10
C ILE A 92 -2.84 6.99 14.53
N GLU A 93 -1.86 6.88 15.41
CA GLU A 93 -0.46 6.75 15.02
C GLU A 93 -0.07 5.29 14.71
N GLU A 94 -0.65 4.30 15.40
CA GLU A 94 -0.27 2.90 15.27
C GLU A 94 -1.44 1.96 15.62
N ALA A 95 -1.54 0.83 14.91
CA ALA A 95 -2.46 -0.24 15.22
C ALA A 95 -1.90 -1.59 14.78
N THR A 96 -2.40 -2.67 15.37
CA THR A 96 -1.99 -4.03 15.03
C THR A 96 -3.16 -4.76 14.39
N ALA A 97 -2.90 -5.43 13.26
CA ALA A 97 -3.80 -6.37 12.62
C ALA A 97 -3.28 -7.79 12.83
N HIS A 98 -4.19 -8.75 12.91
CA HIS A 98 -3.87 -10.16 13.12
C HIS A 98 -4.45 -11.02 12.01
N VAL A 99 -3.76 -12.13 11.70
CA VAL A 99 -4.33 -13.24 10.95
C VAL A 99 -3.82 -14.56 11.51
N SER A 100 -4.73 -15.52 11.67
CA SER A 100 -4.41 -16.90 11.99
C SER A 100 -5.14 -17.81 11.00
N ALA A 101 -4.39 -18.67 10.31
CA ALA A 101 -4.92 -19.54 9.27
C ALA A 101 -4.34 -20.95 9.36
N GLU A 102 -5.20 -21.95 9.22
CA GLU A 102 -4.84 -23.36 9.14
C GLU A 102 -5.05 -23.87 7.71
N GLY A 103 -4.04 -24.55 7.15
CA GLY A 103 -4.10 -25.03 5.77
C GLY A 103 -4.99 -26.26 5.56
N PRO A 104 -5.31 -26.57 4.30
CA PRO A 104 -4.85 -25.85 3.10
C PRO A 104 -5.73 -24.63 2.78
N CYS A 105 -5.16 -23.45 2.69
CA CYS A 105 -5.87 -22.22 2.31
C CYS A 105 -4.94 -21.17 1.72
N THR A 106 -5.53 -20.20 0.99
CA THR A 106 -4.84 -18.98 0.56
C THR A 106 -5.26 -17.85 1.46
N VAL A 107 -4.32 -17.26 2.16
CA VAL A 107 -4.52 -16.12 3.05
C VAL A 107 -4.49 -14.84 2.24
N THR A 108 -5.53 -14.05 2.36
CA THR A 108 -5.71 -12.77 1.65
C THR A 108 -5.84 -11.62 2.65
N GLY A 109 -5.86 -10.40 2.15
CA GLY A 109 -6.14 -9.24 2.98
C GLY A 109 -7.50 -9.29 3.69
N ALA A 110 -8.48 -10.00 3.13
CA ALA A 110 -9.82 -10.16 3.73
C ALA A 110 -9.81 -11.00 5.03
N ASP A 111 -8.78 -11.82 5.21
CA ASP A 111 -8.65 -12.70 6.38
C ASP A 111 -7.99 -11.99 7.57
N LEU A 112 -7.49 -10.75 7.36
CA LEU A 112 -6.90 -9.94 8.43
C LEU A 112 -7.98 -9.40 9.36
N ASP A 113 -7.79 -9.62 10.66
CA ASP A 113 -8.54 -8.90 11.70
C ASP A 113 -7.93 -7.51 11.89
N ILE A 114 -8.57 -6.53 11.26
CA ILE A 114 -8.11 -5.15 11.20
C ILE A 114 -8.93 -4.30 12.17
N PRO A 115 -8.29 -3.44 13.00
CA PRO A 115 -9.01 -2.49 13.84
C PRO A 115 -9.98 -1.61 13.05
N THR A 116 -11.13 -1.28 13.65
CA THR A 116 -12.24 -0.55 13.01
C THR A 116 -11.86 0.83 12.48
N GLU A 117 -10.76 1.38 12.95
CA GLU A 117 -10.21 2.66 12.55
C GLU A 117 -9.53 2.63 11.18
N PHE A 118 -9.25 1.43 10.67
CA PHE A 118 -8.64 1.23 9.37
C PHE A 118 -9.55 0.44 8.44
N THR A 119 -9.43 0.72 7.15
CA THR A 119 -10.10 -0.04 6.10
C THR A 119 -9.06 -0.52 5.10
N LEU A 120 -9.13 -1.79 4.71
CA LEU A 120 -8.29 -2.35 3.66
C LEU A 120 -8.94 -2.07 2.29
N VAL A 121 -8.17 -1.46 1.40
CA VAL A 121 -8.64 -1.05 0.06
C VAL A 121 -8.63 -2.24 -0.92
N ASN A 122 -7.66 -3.16 -0.76
CA ASN A 122 -7.47 -4.31 -1.63
C ASN A 122 -7.56 -5.65 -0.86
N PRO A 123 -8.74 -6.03 -0.35
CA PRO A 123 -8.92 -7.23 0.48
C PRO A 123 -8.62 -8.55 -0.25
N GLU A 124 -8.70 -8.58 -1.56
CA GLU A 124 -8.39 -9.75 -2.40
C GLU A 124 -6.88 -9.99 -2.59
N HIS A 125 -6.03 -9.10 -2.08
CA HIS A 125 -4.58 -9.22 -2.23
C HIS A 125 -4.07 -10.42 -1.44
N VAL A 126 -3.39 -11.34 -2.14
CA VAL A 126 -2.84 -12.57 -1.55
C VAL A 126 -1.62 -12.23 -0.69
N ILE A 127 -1.57 -12.79 0.52
CA ILE A 127 -0.47 -12.62 1.46
C ILE A 127 0.41 -13.86 1.46
N ALA A 128 -0.20 -15.04 1.65
CA ALA A 128 0.51 -16.31 1.72
C ALA A 128 -0.42 -17.48 1.37
N THR A 129 0.17 -18.63 1.06
CA THR A 129 -0.54 -19.90 0.83
C THR A 129 -0.09 -20.90 1.86
N VAL A 130 -1.02 -21.38 2.69
CA VAL A 130 -0.77 -22.38 3.71
C VAL A 130 -1.06 -23.77 3.14
N ALA A 131 -0.08 -24.66 3.23
CA ALA A 131 -0.18 -26.03 2.75
C ALA A 131 -1.01 -26.91 3.71
N ASP A 132 -1.33 -28.12 3.28
CA ASP A 132 -2.06 -29.08 4.11
C ASP A 132 -1.31 -29.39 5.39
N GLY A 133 -1.96 -29.21 6.54
CA GLY A 133 -1.37 -29.37 7.87
C GLY A 133 -0.42 -28.25 8.30
N GLY A 134 -0.25 -27.19 7.49
CA GLY A 134 0.47 -25.97 7.86
C GLY A 134 -0.39 -25.02 8.68
N GLN A 135 0.28 -24.09 9.36
CA GLN A 135 -0.35 -23.01 10.11
C GLN A 135 0.42 -21.71 9.90
N LEU A 136 -0.29 -20.62 9.77
CA LEU A 136 0.26 -19.26 9.74
C LEU A 136 -0.41 -18.44 10.83
N ASP A 137 0.38 -17.86 11.73
CA ASP A 137 -0.03 -16.91 12.74
C ASP A 137 0.86 -15.66 12.63
N MET A 138 0.24 -14.53 12.34
CA MET A 138 0.93 -13.29 12.00
C MET A 138 0.22 -12.07 12.60
#